data_ddb7f8eec4c8a24918116499894cf2af
#
_entry.id   ddb7f8eec4c8a24918116499894cf2af
#
_cell.length_a   1.000
_cell.length_b   1.000
_cell.length_c   1.000
_cell.angle_alpha   90.00
_cell.angle_beta   90.00
_cell.angle_gamma   90.00
#
_symmetry.space_group_name_H-M   'P 1'
#
loop_
_entity.id
_entity.type
_entity.pdbx_description
1 polymer ?
#
loop_
_entity_poly.entity_id
_entity_poly.type
_entity_poly.pdbx_seq_one_letter_code
_entity_poly.pdbx_strand_id
1 'polypeptide(L)'
;MGLHLGQAIFLLFAAGIAGTLNALAGGGSFISFPALLFVQVPGVTANSTNTVALWPGLVASTIAYLKRLKAPLRVLFPLLVASAAGGGAGARLLLKTPQHTFLRLVPWLLLGGTLLFAFGNSIRAIAGKTTVIDDLRHTSWQAIMASSIAQLLVAVYGGYFGAGIGFMTLGMLAMLGMRDIHAMGAIRTLLAAAINAAAVVTFIVAHAVLWPQCTVMIAGSLAGGWFGAHYAQKADPRKVRGVVIGVGLAMSAYFFAKVL
;
A
#
# COMPACT_ATOMS: atom_id res chain seq x y z
N MET A 1 1.93 14.46 23.34
CA MET A 1 3.38 14.24 23.07
C MET A 1 3.84 15.29 22.08
N GLY A 2 4.75 16.17 22.48
CA GLY A 2 5.34 17.17 21.59
C GLY A 2 6.31 16.51 20.61
N LEU A 3 6.21 16.87 19.34
CA LEU A 3 7.15 16.42 18.31
C LEU A 3 8.45 17.23 18.43
N HIS A 4 9.56 16.58 18.79
CA HIS A 4 10.88 17.23 18.83
C HIS A 4 11.41 17.46 17.41
N LEU A 5 12.18 18.54 17.21
CA LEU A 5 12.73 18.89 15.89
C LEU A 5 13.47 17.75 15.20
N GLY A 6 14.31 16.99 15.94
CA GLY A 6 15.02 15.84 15.39
C GLY A 6 14.08 14.71 14.92
N GLN A 7 13.01 14.44 15.65
CA GLN A 7 11.99 13.46 15.23
C GLN A 7 11.22 13.94 13.99
N ALA A 8 10.91 15.26 13.92
CA ALA A 8 10.25 15.83 12.77
C ALA A 8 11.10 15.67 11.50
N ILE A 9 12.39 16.03 11.57
CA ILE A 9 13.33 15.87 10.46
C ILE A 9 13.44 14.38 10.05
N PHE A 10 13.59 13.48 11.01
CA PHE A 10 13.65 12.04 10.74
C PHE A 10 12.40 11.52 10.04
N LEU A 11 11.20 11.88 10.53
CA LEU A 11 9.92 11.47 9.92
C LEU A 11 9.70 12.11 8.55
N LEU A 12 10.14 13.34 8.33
CA LEU A 12 10.08 14.02 7.03
C LEU A 12 10.88 13.25 5.98
N PHE A 13 12.14 12.87 6.29
CA PHE A 13 12.98 12.09 5.38
C PHE A 13 12.46 10.67 5.18
N ALA A 14 12.06 9.99 6.24
CA ALA A 14 11.48 8.66 6.15
C ALA A 14 10.22 8.64 5.27
N ALA A 15 9.34 9.63 5.43
CA ALA A 15 8.16 9.79 4.60
C ALA A 15 8.50 10.20 3.16
N GLY A 16 9.56 10.98 2.94
CA GLY A 16 10.06 11.33 1.61
C GLY A 16 10.52 10.09 0.84
N ILE A 17 11.35 9.25 1.48
CA ILE A 17 11.78 7.98 0.90
C ILE A 17 10.57 7.06 0.67
N ALA A 18 9.66 6.99 1.64
CA ALA A 18 8.44 6.18 1.52
C ALA A 18 7.54 6.64 0.37
N GLY A 19 7.37 7.95 0.17
CA GLY A 19 6.62 8.54 -0.94
C GLY A 19 7.24 8.17 -2.29
N THR A 20 8.57 8.29 -2.40
CA THR A 20 9.33 7.88 -3.60
C THR A 20 9.12 6.39 -3.91
N LEU A 21 9.24 5.52 -2.91
CA LEU A 21 9.02 4.08 -3.08
C LEU A 21 7.57 3.74 -3.42
N ASN A 22 6.60 4.46 -2.86
CA ASN A 22 5.19 4.27 -3.21
C ASN A 22 4.90 4.61 -4.67
N ALA A 23 5.48 5.69 -5.18
CA ALA A 23 5.34 6.08 -6.58
C ALA A 23 5.92 5.02 -7.53
N LEU A 24 7.04 4.37 -7.15
CA LEU A 24 7.73 3.37 -7.95
C LEU A 24 7.13 1.97 -7.84
N ALA A 25 6.92 1.50 -6.62
CA ALA A 25 6.70 0.09 -6.34
C ALA A 25 5.57 -0.20 -5.34
N GLY A 26 5.08 0.80 -4.60
CA GLY A 26 4.02 0.61 -3.61
C GLY A 26 4.48 0.03 -2.27
N GLY A 27 5.76 0.21 -1.90
CA GLY A 27 6.36 -0.35 -0.68
C GLY A 27 6.74 0.69 0.40
N GLY A 28 6.23 1.92 0.34
CA GLY A 28 6.63 3.00 1.24
C GLY A 28 6.39 2.71 2.72
N SER A 29 5.31 2.01 3.05
CA SER A 29 4.98 1.67 4.44
C SER A 29 6.04 0.80 5.13
N PHE A 30 6.89 0.07 4.39
CA PHE A 30 8.00 -0.69 4.97
C PHE A 30 9.06 0.21 5.64
N ILE A 31 9.12 1.49 5.28
CA ILE A 31 10.04 2.48 5.86
C ILE A 31 9.31 3.39 6.85
N SER A 32 8.21 4.00 6.42
CA SER A 32 7.53 5.04 7.20
C SER A 32 6.82 4.52 8.44
N PHE A 33 6.26 3.31 8.41
CA PHE A 33 5.63 2.70 9.58
C PHE A 33 6.65 2.37 10.70
N PRO A 34 7.76 1.64 10.43
CA PRO A 34 8.82 1.47 11.42
C PRO A 34 9.39 2.80 11.94
N ALA A 35 9.53 3.81 11.09
CA ALA A 35 10.02 5.12 11.52
C ALA A 35 9.13 5.74 12.61
N LEU A 36 7.80 5.60 12.51
CA LEU A 36 6.87 6.02 13.57
C LEU A 36 7.06 5.21 14.86
N LEU A 37 7.28 3.91 14.75
CA LEU A 37 7.57 3.06 15.92
C LEU A 37 8.89 3.43 16.60
N PHE A 38 9.91 3.82 15.83
CA PHE A 38 11.19 4.30 16.40
C PHE A 38 11.04 5.59 17.19
N VAL A 39 10.14 6.49 16.81
CA VAL A 39 9.81 7.68 17.60
C VAL A 39 8.75 7.42 18.68
N GLN A 40 8.58 6.15 19.06
CA GLN A 40 7.74 5.68 20.17
C GLN A 40 6.23 5.94 19.97
N VAL A 41 5.76 6.03 18.74
CA VAL A 41 4.32 6.07 18.47
C VAL A 41 3.73 4.67 18.66
N PRO A 42 2.61 4.52 19.41
CA PRO A 42 1.94 3.23 19.59
C PRO A 42 1.56 2.60 18.24
N GLY A 43 1.72 1.28 18.07
CA GLY A 43 1.67 0.60 16.78
C GLY A 43 0.38 0.81 15.98
N VAL A 44 -0.79 0.71 16.62
CA VAL A 44 -2.09 0.96 15.95
C VAL A 44 -2.15 2.41 15.47
N THR A 45 -1.80 3.36 16.33
CA THR A 45 -1.75 4.79 16.00
C THR A 45 -0.68 5.10 14.96
N ALA A 46 0.48 4.42 15.01
CA ALA A 46 1.54 4.53 14.01
C ALA A 46 1.04 4.10 12.62
N ASN A 47 0.34 2.97 12.54
CA ASN A 47 -0.19 2.49 11.27
C ASN A 47 -1.31 3.40 10.72
N SER A 48 -2.21 3.88 11.59
CA SER A 48 -3.26 4.83 11.21
C SER A 48 -2.67 6.16 10.71
N THR A 49 -1.71 6.71 11.46
CA THR A 49 -0.99 7.96 11.07
C THR A 49 -0.23 7.78 9.76
N ASN A 50 0.48 6.67 9.60
CA ASN A 50 1.20 6.33 8.37
C ASN A 50 0.28 6.27 7.15
N THR A 51 -0.87 5.61 7.27
CA THR A 51 -1.85 5.48 6.18
C THR A 51 -2.37 6.85 5.76
N VAL A 52 -2.74 7.71 6.71
CA VAL A 52 -3.21 9.07 6.43
C VAL A 52 -2.10 9.92 5.80
N ALA A 53 -0.87 9.82 6.30
CA ALA A 53 0.26 10.61 5.82
C ALA A 53 0.72 10.24 4.40
N LEU A 54 0.61 8.97 4.01
CA LEU A 54 1.03 8.52 2.68
C LEU A 54 -0.08 8.62 1.61
N TRP A 55 -1.34 8.73 2.02
CA TRP A 55 -2.48 8.77 1.10
C TRP A 55 -2.44 9.93 0.09
N PRO A 56 -2.12 11.20 0.46
CA PRO A 56 -2.03 12.29 -0.52
C PRO A 56 -1.02 12.03 -1.63
N GLY A 57 0.13 11.44 -1.32
CA GLY A 57 1.13 11.02 -2.32
C GLY A 57 0.61 9.93 -3.26
N LEU A 58 -0.18 9.01 -2.72
CA LEU A 58 -0.83 7.95 -3.52
C LEU A 58 -1.90 8.51 -4.45
N VAL A 59 -2.70 9.48 -3.97
CA VAL A 59 -3.70 10.19 -4.80
C VAL A 59 -2.99 10.94 -5.94
N ALA A 60 -1.92 11.67 -5.66
CA ALA A 60 -1.12 12.36 -6.67
C ALA A 60 -0.58 11.38 -7.73
N SER A 61 -0.05 10.23 -7.30
CA SER A 61 0.37 9.16 -8.21
C SER A 61 -0.80 8.63 -9.05
N THR A 62 -1.97 8.42 -8.45
CA THR A 62 -3.16 7.96 -9.17
C THR A 62 -3.56 8.93 -10.27
N ILE A 63 -3.59 10.24 -9.97
CA ILE A 63 -3.92 11.29 -10.95
C ILE A 63 -2.93 11.25 -12.13
N ALA A 64 -1.63 11.08 -11.86
CA ALA A 64 -0.62 10.97 -12.92
C ALA A 64 -0.83 9.76 -13.83
N TYR A 65 -1.37 8.66 -13.30
CA TYR A 65 -1.67 7.43 -14.05
C TYR A 65 -3.05 7.39 -14.70
N LEU A 66 -3.98 8.34 -14.41
CA LEU A 66 -5.34 8.33 -14.96
C LEU A 66 -5.39 8.25 -16.49
N LYS A 67 -4.45 8.93 -17.19
CA LYS A 67 -4.36 8.89 -18.67
C LYS A 67 -4.07 7.49 -19.23
N ARG A 68 -3.57 6.58 -18.40
CA ARG A 68 -3.25 5.18 -18.75
C ARG A 68 -4.32 4.19 -18.31
N LEU A 69 -5.39 4.70 -17.67
CA LEU A 69 -6.49 3.87 -17.19
C LEU A 69 -7.35 3.41 -18.37
N LYS A 70 -7.14 2.17 -18.78
CA LYS A 70 -7.89 1.52 -19.86
C LYS A 70 -8.70 0.36 -19.29
N ALA A 71 -9.76 0.66 -18.52
CA ALA A 71 -10.65 -0.36 -17.99
C ALA A 71 -12.10 0.10 -18.11
N PRO A 72 -13.02 -0.78 -18.55
CA PRO A 72 -14.43 -0.47 -18.62
C PRO A 72 -15.00 -0.31 -17.21
N LEU A 73 -15.93 0.62 -17.03
CA LEU A 73 -16.58 0.87 -15.75
C LEU A 73 -17.26 -0.39 -15.17
N ARG A 74 -17.74 -1.28 -16.03
CA ARG A 74 -18.31 -2.57 -15.65
C ARG A 74 -17.37 -3.42 -14.80
N VAL A 75 -16.07 -3.40 -15.08
CA VAL A 75 -15.02 -4.12 -14.31
C VAL A 75 -14.54 -3.28 -13.15
N LEU A 76 -14.32 -1.99 -13.39
CA LEU A 76 -13.70 -1.09 -12.43
C LEU A 76 -14.60 -0.80 -11.23
N PHE A 77 -15.89 -0.61 -11.43
CA PHE A 77 -16.82 -0.24 -10.37
C PHE A 77 -16.95 -1.31 -9.26
N PRO A 78 -17.16 -2.61 -9.56
CA PRO A 78 -17.19 -3.65 -8.53
C PRO A 78 -15.86 -3.75 -7.76
N LEU A 79 -14.72 -3.60 -8.45
CA LEU A 79 -13.40 -3.60 -7.81
C LEU A 79 -13.20 -2.41 -6.87
N LEU A 80 -13.69 -1.21 -7.25
CA LEU A 80 -13.64 -0.02 -6.41
C LEU A 80 -14.52 -0.16 -5.16
N VAL A 81 -15.74 -0.68 -5.33
CA VAL A 81 -16.65 -0.95 -4.21
C VAL A 81 -16.03 -1.97 -3.25
N ALA A 82 -15.47 -3.07 -3.77
CA ALA A 82 -14.78 -4.08 -2.97
C ALA A 82 -13.56 -3.46 -2.25
N SER A 83 -12.80 -2.60 -2.93
CA SER A 83 -11.65 -1.89 -2.35
C SER A 83 -12.05 -0.97 -1.20
N ALA A 84 -13.08 -0.15 -1.39
CA ALA A 84 -13.55 0.76 -0.34
C ALA A 84 -14.16 0.01 0.85
N ALA A 85 -15.00 -0.99 0.59
CA ALA A 85 -15.63 -1.81 1.63
C ALA A 85 -14.57 -2.58 2.44
N GLY A 86 -13.62 -3.25 1.76
CA GLY A 86 -12.55 -3.99 2.40
C GLY A 86 -11.59 -3.08 3.17
N GLY A 87 -11.22 -1.92 2.59
CA GLY A 87 -10.36 -0.94 3.24
C GLY A 87 -10.95 -0.41 4.55
N GLY A 88 -12.24 -0.06 4.55
CA GLY A 88 -12.96 0.35 5.75
C GLY A 88 -13.11 -0.77 6.77
N ALA A 89 -13.38 -2.00 6.33
CA ALA A 89 -13.47 -3.17 7.21
C ALA A 89 -12.11 -3.48 7.87
N GLY A 90 -11.02 -3.47 7.10
CA GLY A 90 -9.67 -3.68 7.59
C GLY A 90 -9.23 -2.61 8.59
N ALA A 91 -9.52 -1.34 8.30
CA ALA A 91 -9.24 -0.23 9.21
C ALA A 91 -9.99 -0.37 10.55
N ARG A 92 -11.29 -0.75 10.50
CA ARG A 92 -12.07 -1.02 11.72
C ARG A 92 -11.51 -2.20 12.50
N LEU A 93 -11.07 -3.27 11.81
CA LEU A 93 -10.44 -4.41 12.43
C LEU A 93 -9.15 -4.01 13.16
N LEU A 94 -8.31 -3.17 12.53
CA LEU A 94 -7.11 -2.63 13.18
C LEU A 94 -7.45 -1.88 14.46
N LEU A 95 -8.43 -0.97 14.42
CA LEU A 95 -8.84 -0.18 15.57
C LEU A 95 -9.39 -1.01 16.74
N LYS A 96 -9.98 -2.18 16.43
CA LYS A 96 -10.45 -3.15 17.45
C LYS A 96 -9.35 -4.08 17.96
N THR A 97 -8.18 -4.11 17.29
CA THR A 97 -7.07 -4.97 17.70
C THR A 97 -6.32 -4.35 18.87
N PRO A 98 -6.16 -5.04 20.00
CA PRO A 98 -5.35 -4.55 21.12
C PRO A 98 -3.90 -4.28 20.69
N GLN A 99 -3.30 -3.23 21.25
CA GLN A 99 -1.95 -2.78 20.92
C GLN A 99 -0.90 -3.91 20.99
N HIS A 100 -0.93 -4.72 22.07
CA HIS A 100 0.02 -5.83 22.23
C HIS A 100 -0.15 -6.92 21.17
N THR A 101 -1.40 -7.23 20.79
CA THR A 101 -1.70 -8.19 19.73
C THR A 101 -1.21 -7.69 18.39
N PHE A 102 -1.47 -6.41 18.07
CA PHE A 102 -1.00 -5.81 16.83
C PHE A 102 0.53 -5.85 16.73
N LEU A 103 1.24 -5.46 17.80
CA LEU A 103 2.71 -5.50 17.80
C LEU A 103 3.28 -6.91 17.58
N ARG A 104 2.63 -7.96 18.13
CA ARG A 104 3.00 -9.36 17.85
C ARG A 104 2.74 -9.77 16.40
N LEU A 105 1.75 -9.18 15.74
CA LEU A 105 1.44 -9.44 14.33
C LEU A 105 2.37 -8.69 13.38
N VAL A 106 2.92 -7.52 13.79
CA VAL A 106 3.76 -6.67 12.93
C VAL A 106 4.89 -7.42 12.23
N PRO A 107 5.74 -8.22 12.91
CA PRO A 107 6.83 -8.93 12.23
C PRO A 107 6.31 -9.89 11.16
N TRP A 108 5.21 -10.59 11.39
CA TRP A 108 4.55 -11.48 10.43
C TRP A 108 3.94 -10.72 9.25
N LEU A 109 3.31 -9.58 9.51
CA LEU A 109 2.74 -8.73 8.47
C LEU A 109 3.82 -8.11 7.58
N LEU A 110 4.94 -7.65 8.17
CA LEU A 110 6.10 -7.15 7.44
C LEU A 110 6.74 -8.26 6.61
N LEU A 111 6.95 -9.44 7.19
CA LEU A 111 7.52 -10.58 6.48
C LEU A 111 6.61 -11.02 5.33
N GLY A 112 5.33 -11.22 5.60
CA GLY A 112 4.34 -11.60 4.58
C GLY A 112 4.27 -10.59 3.44
N GLY A 113 4.17 -9.29 3.75
CA GLY A 113 4.21 -8.22 2.75
C GLY A 113 5.53 -8.21 1.95
N THR A 114 6.68 -8.44 2.62
CA THR A 114 7.99 -8.50 1.97
C THR A 114 8.11 -9.72 1.05
N LEU A 115 7.62 -10.88 1.46
CA LEU A 115 7.61 -12.09 0.64
C LEU A 115 6.68 -11.91 -0.58
N LEU A 116 5.50 -11.33 -0.39
CA LEU A 116 4.60 -10.99 -1.50
C LEU A 116 5.26 -10.02 -2.47
N PHE A 117 6.02 -9.05 -1.96
CA PHE A 117 6.81 -8.14 -2.77
C PHE A 117 7.95 -8.87 -3.50
N ALA A 118 8.66 -9.75 -2.81
CA ALA A 118 9.77 -10.52 -3.35
C ALA A 118 9.32 -11.55 -4.41
N PHE A 119 8.17 -12.17 -4.26
CA PHE A 119 7.66 -13.19 -5.17
C PHE A 119 6.57 -12.69 -6.12
N GLY A 120 6.17 -11.41 -6.03
CA GLY A 120 5.08 -10.84 -6.82
C GLY A 120 5.23 -11.01 -8.33
N ASN A 121 6.45 -10.96 -8.88
CA ASN A 121 6.69 -11.22 -10.30
C ASN A 121 6.51 -12.70 -10.66
N SER A 122 6.90 -13.62 -9.78
CA SER A 122 6.70 -15.07 -9.97
C SER A 122 5.23 -15.43 -9.87
N ILE A 123 4.53 -14.86 -8.88
CA ILE A 123 3.07 -15.01 -8.73
C ILE A 123 2.36 -14.52 -9.99
N ARG A 124 2.75 -13.36 -10.50
CA ARG A 124 2.22 -12.80 -11.74
C ARG A 124 2.52 -13.68 -12.96
N ALA A 125 3.73 -14.23 -13.05
CA ALA A 125 4.12 -15.13 -14.17
C ALA A 125 3.32 -16.44 -14.16
N ILE A 126 3.01 -16.98 -12.99
CA ILE A 126 2.17 -18.16 -12.81
C ILE A 126 0.70 -17.84 -13.15
N ALA A 127 0.20 -16.71 -12.61
CA ALA A 127 -1.17 -16.25 -12.85
C ALA A 127 -1.41 -15.89 -14.33
N GLY A 128 -0.43 -15.33 -15.01
CA GLY A 128 -0.52 -14.92 -16.43
C GLY A 128 -0.52 -16.06 -17.45
N LYS A 129 -0.49 -17.34 -17.02
CA LYS A 129 -0.68 -18.49 -17.89
C LYS A 129 -2.17 -18.78 -18.21
N THR A 130 -3.07 -18.08 -17.55
CA THR A 130 -4.52 -18.15 -17.81
C THR A 130 -4.86 -17.38 -19.10
N THR A 131 -6.00 -17.69 -19.70
CA THR A 131 -6.50 -17.11 -20.97
C THR A 131 -6.24 -15.60 -21.08
N VAL A 132 -5.59 -15.20 -22.18
CA VAL A 132 -5.30 -13.80 -22.47
C VAL A 132 -6.59 -13.06 -22.76
N ILE A 133 -6.91 -12.06 -21.97
CA ILE A 133 -7.98 -11.12 -22.25
C ILE A 133 -7.31 -9.78 -22.62
N ASP A 134 -7.15 -9.53 -23.91
CA ASP A 134 -6.62 -8.26 -24.41
C ASP A 134 -7.60 -7.11 -24.24
N ASP A 135 -8.90 -7.41 -24.16
CA ASP A 135 -9.97 -6.42 -23.92
C ASP A 135 -10.85 -6.84 -22.74
N LEU A 136 -10.74 -6.12 -21.64
CA LEU A 136 -11.57 -6.31 -20.44
C LEU A 136 -13.09 -6.13 -20.69
N ARG A 137 -13.49 -5.60 -21.85
CA ARG A 137 -14.90 -5.45 -22.21
C ARG A 137 -15.61 -6.79 -22.35
N HIS A 138 -14.89 -7.84 -22.73
CA HIS A 138 -15.40 -9.19 -22.91
C HIS A 138 -15.23 -10.10 -21.67
N THR A 139 -14.79 -9.53 -20.54
CA THR A 139 -14.63 -10.30 -19.30
C THR A 139 -16.00 -10.82 -18.82
N SER A 140 -16.07 -12.12 -18.52
CA SER A 140 -17.29 -12.73 -18.00
C SER A 140 -17.67 -12.14 -16.63
N TRP A 141 -18.98 -12.09 -16.33
CA TRP A 141 -19.44 -11.61 -15.03
C TRP A 141 -18.91 -12.45 -13.87
N GLN A 142 -18.76 -13.75 -14.06
CA GLN A 142 -18.18 -14.65 -13.06
C GLN A 142 -16.72 -14.27 -12.73
N ALA A 143 -15.90 -13.96 -13.74
CA ALA A 143 -14.53 -13.52 -13.54
C ALA A 143 -14.45 -12.15 -12.81
N ILE A 144 -15.37 -11.22 -13.13
CA ILE A 144 -15.47 -9.94 -12.43
C ILE A 144 -15.82 -10.15 -10.95
N MET A 145 -16.81 -10.99 -10.64
CA MET A 145 -17.20 -11.29 -9.27
C MET A 145 -16.09 -11.99 -8.48
N ALA A 146 -15.44 -13.00 -9.07
CA ALA A 146 -14.31 -13.68 -8.45
C ALA A 146 -13.15 -12.71 -8.13
N SER A 147 -12.83 -11.83 -9.09
CA SER A 147 -11.81 -10.80 -8.89
C SER A 147 -12.21 -9.77 -7.85
N SER A 148 -13.50 -9.40 -7.75
CA SER A 148 -14.00 -8.47 -6.75
C SER A 148 -13.93 -9.08 -5.34
N ILE A 149 -14.20 -10.37 -5.20
CA ILE A 149 -14.04 -11.09 -3.93
C ILE A 149 -12.56 -11.16 -3.54
N ALA A 150 -11.68 -11.50 -4.48
CA ALA A 150 -10.24 -11.49 -4.24
C ALA A 150 -9.74 -10.09 -3.85
N GLN A 151 -10.21 -9.05 -4.55
CA GLN A 151 -9.88 -7.66 -4.24
C GLN A 151 -10.41 -7.24 -2.86
N LEU A 152 -11.58 -7.70 -2.45
CA LEU A 152 -12.12 -7.45 -1.11
C LEU A 152 -11.18 -7.98 -0.02
N LEU A 153 -10.66 -9.20 -0.18
CA LEU A 153 -9.71 -9.80 0.76
C LEU A 153 -8.39 -9.01 0.80
N VAL A 154 -7.86 -8.65 -0.38
CA VAL A 154 -6.69 -7.77 -0.50
C VAL A 154 -6.95 -6.44 0.18
N ALA A 155 -8.14 -5.88 0.02
CA ALA A 155 -8.51 -4.59 0.58
C ALA A 155 -8.68 -4.64 2.11
N VAL A 156 -9.19 -5.74 2.68
CA VAL A 156 -9.23 -5.93 4.14
C VAL A 156 -7.81 -5.94 4.72
N TYR A 157 -6.89 -6.69 4.11
CA TYR A 157 -5.48 -6.64 4.49
C TYR A 157 -4.89 -5.24 4.31
N GLY A 158 -5.24 -4.57 3.20
CA GLY A 158 -4.79 -3.22 2.88
C GLY A 158 -5.21 -2.18 3.90
N GLY A 159 -6.46 -2.20 4.34
CA GLY A 159 -6.99 -1.33 5.38
C GLY A 159 -6.47 -1.66 6.77
N TYR A 160 -6.12 -2.93 7.03
CA TYR A 160 -5.55 -3.37 8.30
C TYR A 160 -4.07 -2.98 8.45
N PHE A 161 -3.25 -3.19 7.41
CA PHE A 161 -1.80 -2.95 7.46
C PHE A 161 -1.23 -2.23 6.23
N GLY A 162 -1.66 -2.59 5.03
CA GLY A 162 -1.40 -1.87 3.80
C GLY A 162 -0.07 -2.14 3.10
N ALA A 163 0.93 -2.71 3.77
CA ALA A 163 2.22 -2.98 3.14
C ALA A 163 2.11 -4.12 2.11
N GLY A 164 2.56 -3.87 0.87
CA GLY A 164 2.58 -4.90 -0.18
C GLY A 164 1.27 -5.11 -0.96
N ILE A 165 0.18 -4.38 -0.65
CA ILE A 165 -1.13 -4.51 -1.34
C ILE A 165 -1.02 -4.34 -2.87
N GLY A 166 -0.08 -3.50 -3.33
CA GLY A 166 0.12 -3.25 -4.75
C GLY A 166 0.46 -4.52 -5.53
N PHE A 167 1.22 -5.44 -4.94
CA PHE A 167 1.58 -6.71 -5.59
C PHE A 167 0.44 -7.71 -5.58
N MET A 168 -0.32 -7.78 -4.48
CA MET A 168 -1.52 -8.60 -4.41
C MET A 168 -2.53 -8.19 -5.48
N THR A 169 -2.77 -6.88 -5.61
CA THR A 169 -3.65 -6.32 -6.65
C THR A 169 -3.13 -6.62 -8.05
N LEU A 170 -1.80 -6.48 -8.30
CA LEU A 170 -1.22 -6.85 -9.59
C LEU A 170 -1.36 -8.34 -9.89
N GLY A 171 -1.20 -9.22 -8.89
CA GLY A 171 -1.44 -10.65 -9.02
C GLY A 171 -2.89 -10.95 -9.40
N MET A 172 -3.85 -10.33 -8.73
CA MET A 172 -5.28 -10.45 -9.05
C MET A 172 -5.59 -9.96 -10.48
N LEU A 173 -5.04 -8.81 -10.90
CA LEU A 173 -5.24 -8.30 -12.26
C LEU A 173 -4.61 -9.21 -13.31
N ALA A 174 -3.47 -9.85 -13.00
CA ALA A 174 -2.87 -10.86 -13.88
C ALA A 174 -3.75 -12.12 -14.00
N MET A 175 -4.39 -12.56 -12.92
CA MET A 175 -5.37 -13.66 -12.95
C MET A 175 -6.62 -13.28 -13.75
N LEU A 176 -6.99 -12.01 -13.78
CA LEU A 176 -8.07 -11.49 -14.64
C LEU A 176 -7.66 -11.46 -16.14
N GLY A 177 -6.43 -11.86 -16.46
CA GLY A 177 -5.92 -11.97 -17.84
C GLY A 177 -5.24 -10.71 -18.38
N MET A 178 -5.03 -9.69 -17.57
CA MET A 178 -4.34 -8.46 -17.98
C MET A 178 -2.85 -8.69 -18.18
N ARG A 179 -2.29 -8.10 -19.28
CA ARG A 179 -0.85 -8.15 -19.59
C ARG A 179 -0.20 -6.78 -19.66
N ASP A 180 -0.94 -5.74 -20.04
CA ASP A 180 -0.39 -4.38 -20.09
C ASP A 180 -0.04 -3.89 -18.69
N ILE A 181 1.28 -3.85 -18.42
CA ILE A 181 1.82 -3.48 -17.10
C ILE A 181 1.50 -2.02 -16.74
N HIS A 182 1.33 -1.15 -17.73
CA HIS A 182 1.01 0.25 -17.50
C HIS A 182 -0.47 0.42 -17.14
N ALA A 183 -1.37 -0.29 -17.84
CA ALA A 183 -2.78 -0.31 -17.50
C ALA A 183 -3.03 -0.98 -16.15
N MET A 184 -2.36 -2.10 -15.86
CA MET A 184 -2.39 -2.76 -14.54
C MET A 184 -1.89 -1.82 -13.43
N GLY A 185 -0.81 -1.07 -13.68
CA GLY A 185 -0.26 -0.08 -12.75
C GLY A 185 -1.26 1.04 -12.44
N ALA A 186 -1.97 1.54 -13.45
CA ALA A 186 -3.00 2.56 -13.28
C ALA A 186 -4.18 2.05 -12.44
N ILE A 187 -4.69 0.84 -12.74
CA ILE A 187 -5.78 0.23 -11.96
C ILE A 187 -5.33 -0.05 -10.52
N ARG A 188 -4.14 -0.60 -10.35
CA ARG A 188 -3.55 -0.86 -9.02
C ARG A 188 -3.49 0.39 -8.15
N THR A 189 -2.98 1.52 -8.68
CA THR A 189 -2.87 2.75 -7.90
C THR A 189 -4.24 3.30 -7.54
N LEU A 190 -5.21 3.22 -8.45
CA LEU A 190 -6.58 3.64 -8.20
C LEU A 190 -7.26 2.79 -7.13
N LEU A 191 -7.15 1.45 -7.19
CA LEU A 191 -7.72 0.55 -6.19
C LEU A 191 -7.04 0.74 -4.82
N ALA A 192 -5.72 0.92 -4.79
CA ALA A 192 -4.99 1.23 -3.56
C ALA A 192 -5.43 2.59 -2.97
N ALA A 193 -5.66 3.61 -3.81
CA ALA A 193 -6.19 4.90 -3.37
C ALA A 193 -7.59 4.76 -2.75
N ALA A 194 -8.46 3.93 -3.33
CA ALA A 194 -9.80 3.65 -2.80
C ALA A 194 -9.76 2.89 -1.46
N ILE A 195 -8.89 1.87 -1.34
CA ILE A 195 -8.66 1.15 -0.07
C ILE A 195 -8.26 2.14 1.02
N ASN A 196 -7.22 2.93 0.72
CA ASN A 196 -6.68 3.87 1.71
C ASN A 196 -7.65 5.03 1.98
N ALA A 197 -8.44 5.50 1.02
CA ALA A 197 -9.46 6.52 1.25
C ALA A 197 -10.46 6.10 2.34
N ALA A 198 -10.99 4.88 2.23
CA ALA A 198 -11.91 4.34 3.23
C ALA A 198 -11.24 4.14 4.61
N ALA A 199 -9.97 3.69 4.62
CA ALA A 199 -9.18 3.57 5.84
C ALA A 199 -8.89 4.94 6.47
N VAL A 200 -8.50 5.94 5.68
CA VAL A 200 -8.23 7.32 6.12
C VAL A 200 -9.47 7.92 6.79
N VAL A 201 -10.64 7.83 6.14
CA VAL A 201 -11.90 8.31 6.74
C VAL A 201 -12.16 7.60 8.06
N THR A 202 -11.99 6.27 8.12
CA THR A 202 -12.20 5.48 9.33
C THR A 202 -11.24 5.92 10.46
N PHE A 203 -9.96 6.15 10.17
CA PHE A 203 -8.96 6.55 11.17
C PHE A 203 -9.14 7.98 11.66
N ILE A 204 -9.53 8.90 10.78
CA ILE A 204 -9.81 10.30 11.15
C ILE A 204 -11.04 10.37 12.05
N VAL A 205 -12.14 9.70 11.69
CA VAL A 205 -13.37 9.66 12.49
C VAL A 205 -13.14 9.02 13.86
N ALA A 206 -12.26 8.00 13.93
CA ALA A 206 -11.89 7.34 15.18
C ALA A 206 -10.84 8.11 16.01
N HIS A 207 -10.41 9.30 15.59
CA HIS A 207 -9.36 10.09 16.26
C HIS A 207 -8.04 9.30 16.48
N ALA A 208 -7.73 8.35 15.59
CA ALA A 208 -6.58 7.46 15.72
C ALA A 208 -5.29 8.01 15.07
N VAL A 209 -5.27 9.29 14.69
CA VAL A 209 -4.18 9.94 13.95
C VAL A 209 -3.45 10.92 14.84
N LEU A 210 -2.12 10.85 14.87
CA LEU A 210 -1.26 11.85 15.49
C LEU A 210 -0.93 12.95 14.46
N TRP A 211 -1.69 14.04 14.51
CA TRP A 211 -1.61 15.11 13.52
C TRP A 211 -0.23 15.78 13.42
N PRO A 212 0.51 16.07 14.52
CA PRO A 212 1.84 16.67 14.41
C PRO A 212 2.82 15.82 13.58
N GLN A 213 2.82 14.49 13.79
CA GLN A 213 3.63 13.56 13.01
C GLN A 213 3.08 13.41 11.58
N CYS A 214 1.76 13.31 11.46
CA CYS A 214 1.07 13.14 10.19
C CYS A 214 1.36 14.30 9.22
N THR A 215 1.27 15.54 9.65
CA THR A 215 1.49 16.74 8.80
C THR A 215 2.91 16.82 8.27
N VAL A 216 3.90 16.54 9.12
CA VAL A 216 5.31 16.47 8.71
C VAL A 216 5.52 15.35 7.67
N MET A 217 4.92 14.19 7.91
CA MET A 217 5.02 13.05 6.98
C MET A 217 4.27 13.29 5.67
N ILE A 218 3.14 14.03 5.67
CA ILE A 218 2.44 14.44 4.44
C ILE A 218 3.39 15.27 3.57
N ALA A 219 4.06 16.27 4.15
CA ALA A 219 5.01 17.11 3.42
C ALA A 219 6.13 16.27 2.79
N GLY A 220 6.72 15.34 3.59
CA GLY A 220 7.73 14.40 3.09
C GLY A 220 7.20 13.49 1.99
N SER A 221 6.03 12.88 2.18
CA SER A 221 5.46 11.93 1.22
C SER A 221 5.06 12.57 -0.11
N LEU A 222 4.56 13.80 -0.09
CA LEU A 222 4.26 14.58 -1.30
C LEU A 222 5.53 14.92 -2.05
N ALA A 223 6.55 15.46 -1.37
CA ALA A 223 7.85 15.76 -1.96
C ALA A 223 8.48 14.50 -2.56
N GLY A 224 8.54 13.41 -1.78
CA GLY A 224 9.08 12.13 -2.24
C GLY A 224 8.28 11.49 -3.37
N GLY A 225 6.96 11.57 -3.33
CA GLY A 225 6.09 11.09 -4.40
C GLY A 225 6.31 11.84 -5.72
N TRP A 226 6.46 13.16 -5.63
CA TRP A 226 6.77 14.00 -6.80
C TRP A 226 8.16 13.67 -7.37
N PHE A 227 9.19 13.60 -6.53
CA PHE A 227 10.53 13.18 -6.93
C PHE A 227 10.53 11.78 -7.54
N GLY A 228 9.83 10.83 -6.92
CA GLY A 228 9.69 9.46 -7.40
C GLY A 228 9.06 9.40 -8.78
N ALA A 229 7.99 10.17 -9.00
CA ALA A 229 7.30 10.22 -10.28
C ALA A 229 8.15 10.80 -11.41
N HIS A 230 9.06 11.76 -11.13
CA HIS A 230 9.85 12.46 -12.15
C HIS A 230 11.24 11.85 -12.39
N TYR A 231 11.94 11.48 -11.31
CA TYR A 231 13.34 11.08 -11.39
C TYR A 231 13.56 9.59 -11.16
N ALA A 232 12.81 8.98 -10.28
CA ALA A 232 13.01 7.60 -9.92
C ALA A 232 12.49 6.62 -11.00
N GLN A 233 11.68 7.08 -11.97
CA GLN A 233 11.33 6.26 -13.14
C GLN A 233 12.56 5.86 -13.97
N LYS A 234 13.68 6.58 -13.82
CA LYS A 234 14.97 6.26 -14.46
C LYS A 234 15.78 5.24 -13.62
N ALA A 235 15.38 4.98 -12.40
CA ALA A 235 16.07 4.02 -11.53
C ALA A 235 15.81 2.57 -12.00
N ASP A 236 16.83 1.72 -11.87
CA ASP A 236 16.70 0.31 -12.18
C ASP A 236 15.66 -0.34 -11.24
N PRO A 237 14.54 -0.87 -11.78
CA PRO A 237 13.49 -1.49 -10.97
C PRO A 237 13.98 -2.65 -10.10
N ARG A 238 15.05 -3.34 -10.52
CA ARG A 238 15.66 -4.44 -9.77
C ARG A 238 16.35 -3.93 -8.50
N LYS A 239 17.07 -2.81 -8.59
CA LYS A 239 17.73 -2.17 -7.44
C LYS A 239 16.71 -1.64 -6.44
N VAL A 240 15.69 -0.93 -6.90
CA VAL A 240 14.59 -0.43 -6.06
C VAL A 240 13.92 -1.59 -5.32
N ARG A 241 13.63 -2.68 -6.04
CA ARG A 241 13.04 -3.89 -5.45
C ARG A 241 13.96 -4.52 -4.41
N GLY A 242 15.26 -4.63 -4.69
CA GLY A 242 16.25 -5.15 -3.75
C GLY A 242 16.30 -4.36 -2.45
N VAL A 243 16.28 -3.02 -2.52
CA VAL A 243 16.24 -2.13 -1.36
C VAL A 243 14.98 -2.36 -0.52
N VAL A 244 13.81 -2.40 -1.15
CA VAL A 244 12.53 -2.62 -0.42
C VAL A 244 12.51 -3.98 0.28
N ILE A 245 12.98 -5.04 -0.40
CA ILE A 245 13.06 -6.39 0.18
C ILE A 245 14.06 -6.40 1.35
N GLY A 246 15.24 -5.81 1.17
CA GLY A 246 16.27 -5.74 2.22
C GLY A 246 15.75 -5.01 3.46
N VAL A 247 15.13 -3.86 3.30
CA VAL A 247 14.51 -3.11 4.41
C VAL A 247 13.38 -3.91 5.05
N GLY A 248 12.49 -4.51 4.27
CA GLY A 248 11.39 -5.32 4.79
C GLY A 248 11.87 -6.52 5.62
N LEU A 249 12.88 -7.26 5.14
CA LEU A 249 13.48 -8.38 5.88
C LEU A 249 14.20 -7.91 7.15
N ALA A 250 15.00 -6.84 7.05
CA ALA A 250 15.71 -6.27 8.21
C ALA A 250 14.72 -5.81 9.29
N MET A 251 13.64 -5.12 8.90
CA MET A 251 12.60 -4.70 9.83
C MET A 251 11.83 -5.88 10.42
N SER A 252 11.50 -6.90 9.62
CA SER A 252 10.86 -8.12 10.13
C SER A 252 11.75 -8.79 11.17
N ALA A 253 13.04 -9.00 10.87
CA ALA A 253 14.00 -9.61 11.79
C ALA A 253 14.15 -8.78 13.08
N TYR A 254 14.26 -7.45 12.98
CA TYR A 254 14.32 -6.55 14.11
C TYR A 254 13.10 -6.68 15.03
N PHE A 255 11.88 -6.69 14.44
CA PHE A 255 10.66 -6.81 15.25
C PHE A 255 10.44 -8.22 15.80
N PHE A 256 10.88 -9.28 15.11
CA PHE A 256 10.93 -10.62 15.69
C PHE A 256 11.81 -10.67 16.93
N ALA A 257 13.02 -10.10 16.87
CA ALA A 257 13.94 -10.08 18.01
C ALA A 257 13.47 -9.20 19.19
N LYS A 258 12.60 -8.21 18.93
CA LYS A 258 12.13 -7.27 19.96
C LYS A 258 10.80 -7.68 20.60
N VAL A 259 9.96 -8.40 19.90
CA VAL A 259 8.55 -8.67 20.30
C VAL A 259 8.33 -10.13 20.73
N LEU A 260 9.13 -11.06 20.19
CA LEU A 260 9.16 -12.49 20.57
C LEU A 260 10.31 -12.79 21.50
#